data_52a94106ee3ece320bd77c3e2e017940
#
_entry.id   52a94106ee3ece320bd77c3e2e017940
#
_cell.length_a   1.000
_cell.length_b   1.000
_cell.length_c   1.000
_cell.angle_alpha   90.00
_cell.angle_beta   90.00
_cell.angle_gamma   90.00
#
_symmetry.space_group_name_H-M   'P 1'
#
loop_
_entity.id
_entity.type
_entity.pdbx_description
1 polymer ?
#
loop_
_entity_poly.entity_id
_entity_poly.type
_entity_poly.pdbx_seq_one_letter_code
_entity_poly.pdbx_strand_id
1 'polypeptide(L)'
;MEEKATNIVSFIITDDQSHSLYSERFKATYHSTRGAVSECKHVFIQNGLQHVKEQFNLSEISILEIGFGTGLNAFETYLFAKEQNLKINYHTIEGYPILMEDVLKLNYINEFSEYDRNVFYQLHELEWNKVNELTDFFSFNKQKVLLEEFVSSKKFNLIYFDAFSPSEQYFLLIKRKKISQLIFFLL
;
A
#
# COMPACT_ATOMS: atom_id res chain seq x y z
N MET A 1 21.65 -22.35 2.83
CA MET A 1 20.59 -21.85 3.74
C MET A 1 20.61 -20.33 3.57
N GLU A 2 19.71 -19.79 2.75
CA GLU A 2 19.54 -18.34 2.65
C GLU A 2 18.96 -17.87 3.99
N GLU A 3 19.74 -17.08 4.72
CA GLU A 3 19.25 -16.31 5.85
C GLU A 3 18.04 -15.50 5.36
N LYS A 4 16.86 -15.84 5.83
CA LYS A 4 15.67 -14.97 5.71
C LYS A 4 16.04 -13.69 6.45
N ALA A 5 16.58 -12.72 5.70
CA ALA A 5 16.87 -11.40 6.25
C ALA A 5 15.56 -10.79 6.72
N THR A 6 15.28 -10.96 8.00
CA THR A 6 14.12 -10.36 8.67
C THR A 6 14.29 -8.85 8.59
N ASN A 7 13.28 -8.15 8.14
CA ASN A 7 13.30 -6.69 8.13
C ASN A 7 13.14 -6.23 9.59
N ILE A 8 14.27 -5.89 10.22
CA ILE A 8 14.26 -5.36 11.58
C ILE A 8 13.71 -3.93 11.52
N VAL A 9 12.66 -3.68 12.29
CA VAL A 9 12.00 -2.38 12.36
C VAL A 9 11.97 -1.84 13.78
N SER A 10 11.98 -0.51 13.91
CA SER A 10 11.73 0.19 15.17
C SER A 10 10.56 1.15 15.03
N PHE A 11 9.81 1.36 16.14
CA PHE A 11 8.63 2.21 16.14
C PHE A 11 8.99 3.68 16.26
N ILE A 12 8.27 4.52 15.52
CA ILE A 12 8.34 5.97 15.57
C ILE A 12 6.93 6.50 15.75
N ILE A 13 6.78 7.55 16.56
CA ILE A 13 5.55 8.34 16.67
C ILE A 13 5.74 9.58 15.80
N THR A 14 4.82 9.80 14.88
CA THR A 14 4.82 10.94 13.98
C THR A 14 4.12 12.17 14.60
N ASP A 15 4.21 13.34 13.97
CA ASP A 15 3.62 14.58 14.50
C ASP A 15 2.09 14.51 14.62
N ASP A 16 1.41 13.71 13.76
CA ASP A 16 -0.05 13.47 13.85
C ASP A 16 -0.41 12.34 14.84
N GLN A 17 0.53 11.90 15.66
CA GLN A 17 0.42 10.85 16.67
C GLN A 17 0.18 9.44 16.08
N SER A 18 0.18 9.27 14.77
CA SER A 18 0.16 7.95 14.16
C SER A 18 1.54 7.27 14.30
N HIS A 19 1.53 5.94 14.31
CA HIS A 19 2.77 5.19 14.30
C HIS A 19 3.38 5.16 12.89
N SER A 20 4.71 5.14 12.84
CA SER A 20 5.47 4.73 11.67
C SER A 20 6.55 3.74 12.10
N LEU A 21 7.20 3.14 11.13
CA LEU A 21 8.31 2.21 11.36
C LEU A 21 9.57 2.76 10.71
N TYR A 22 10.72 2.58 11.36
CA TYR A 22 12.03 2.78 10.76
C TYR A 22 12.60 1.42 10.38
N SER A 23 13.02 1.27 9.13
CA SER A 23 13.65 0.05 8.64
C SER A 23 15.17 0.14 8.78
N GLU A 24 15.75 -0.79 9.53
CA GLU A 24 17.20 -0.92 9.63
C GLU A 24 17.85 -1.34 8.29
N ARG A 25 17.09 -2.06 7.47
CA ARG A 25 17.54 -2.52 6.16
C ARG A 25 17.69 -1.36 5.17
N PHE A 26 16.69 -0.48 5.12
CA PHE A 26 16.61 0.63 4.15
C PHE A 26 17.15 1.94 4.71
N LYS A 27 17.46 2.00 6.02
CA LYS A 27 17.87 3.23 6.74
C LYS A 27 16.90 4.39 6.51
N ALA A 28 15.61 4.08 6.45
CA ALA A 28 14.54 5.03 6.17
C ALA A 28 13.25 4.68 6.93
N THR A 29 12.39 5.68 7.08
CA THR A 29 11.05 5.52 7.67
C THR A 29 10.06 5.07 6.62
N TYR A 30 9.07 4.28 7.03
CA TYR A 30 7.96 3.84 6.15
C TYR A 30 7.08 5.01 5.71
N HIS A 31 6.87 5.99 6.57
CA HIS A 31 6.08 7.19 6.28
C HIS A 31 6.81 8.44 6.76
N SER A 32 6.33 9.60 6.34
CA SER A 32 6.82 10.88 6.81
C SER A 32 6.69 11.00 8.34
N THR A 33 7.69 11.57 8.98
CA THR A 33 7.64 11.92 10.42
C THR A 33 6.59 12.99 10.75
N ARG A 34 6.08 13.69 9.73
CA ARG A 34 5.01 14.70 9.90
C ARG A 34 3.63 14.07 10.14
N GLY A 35 3.42 12.80 9.74
CA GLY A 35 2.18 12.09 9.97
C GLY A 35 1.95 10.99 8.94
N ALA A 36 1.90 9.73 9.38
CA ALA A 36 1.66 8.60 8.49
C ALA A 36 0.24 8.63 7.90
N VAL A 37 -0.76 8.81 8.76
CA VAL A 37 -2.16 8.84 8.34
C VAL A 37 -2.45 10.10 7.51
N SER A 38 -1.94 11.25 7.92
CA SER A 38 -2.12 12.52 7.18
C SER A 38 -1.50 12.47 5.79
N GLU A 39 -0.29 11.92 5.66
CA GLU A 39 0.38 11.73 4.38
C GLU A 39 -0.41 10.78 3.47
N CYS A 40 -0.82 9.61 3.99
CA CYS A 40 -1.60 8.64 3.24
C CYS A 40 -2.89 9.26 2.69
N LYS A 41 -3.68 9.92 3.56
CA LYS A 41 -4.94 10.56 3.16
C LYS A 41 -4.73 11.64 2.10
N HIS A 42 -3.70 12.47 2.27
CA HIS A 42 -3.44 13.55 1.33
C HIS A 42 -2.92 13.06 -0.02
N VAL A 43 -1.90 12.20 -0.02
CA VAL A 43 -1.19 11.81 -1.24
C VAL A 43 -1.96 10.73 -2.01
N PHE A 44 -2.31 9.63 -1.33
CA PHE A 44 -2.85 8.46 -2.00
C PHE A 44 -4.37 8.50 -2.15
N ILE A 45 -5.09 9.02 -1.14
CA ILE A 45 -6.55 9.05 -1.20
C ILE A 45 -7.04 10.30 -1.93
N GLN A 46 -6.72 11.51 -1.45
CA GLN A 46 -7.27 12.75 -2.03
C GLN A 46 -6.69 13.04 -3.43
N ASN A 47 -5.36 13.12 -3.54
CA ASN A 47 -4.69 13.47 -4.79
C ASN A 47 -4.57 12.28 -5.75
N GLY A 48 -4.69 11.05 -5.27
CA GLY A 48 -4.66 9.83 -6.08
C GLY A 48 -6.07 9.31 -6.39
N LEU A 49 -6.66 8.54 -5.48
CA LEU A 49 -7.87 7.77 -5.72
C LEU A 49 -9.10 8.64 -5.99
N GLN A 50 -9.35 9.65 -5.17
CA GLN A 50 -10.47 10.55 -5.34
C GLN A 50 -10.36 11.29 -6.67
N HIS A 51 -9.18 11.82 -6.99
CA HIS A 51 -8.94 12.51 -8.25
C HIS A 51 -9.24 11.62 -9.47
N VAL A 52 -8.73 10.39 -9.49
CA VAL A 52 -8.98 9.43 -10.60
C VAL A 52 -10.46 9.08 -10.69
N LYS A 53 -11.13 8.82 -9.56
CA LYS A 53 -12.57 8.54 -9.51
C LYS A 53 -13.37 9.67 -10.14
N GLU A 54 -13.10 10.91 -9.76
CA GLU A 54 -13.84 12.10 -10.23
C GLU A 54 -13.53 12.43 -11.68
N GLN A 55 -12.25 12.45 -12.07
CA GLN A 55 -11.82 12.79 -13.41
C GLN A 55 -12.38 11.84 -14.48
N PHE A 56 -12.42 10.54 -14.18
CA PHE A 56 -12.85 9.51 -15.15
C PHE A 56 -14.24 8.96 -14.86
N ASN A 57 -14.94 9.45 -13.84
CA ASN A 57 -16.28 9.00 -13.42
C ASN A 57 -16.37 7.47 -13.28
N LEU A 58 -15.41 6.86 -12.59
CA LEU A 58 -15.31 5.42 -12.45
C LEU A 58 -16.14 4.91 -11.27
N SER A 59 -16.84 3.79 -11.47
CA SER A 59 -17.51 3.02 -10.41
C SER A 59 -16.69 1.82 -9.92
N GLU A 60 -15.62 1.49 -10.66
CA GLU A 60 -14.67 0.42 -10.32
C GLU A 60 -13.25 0.88 -10.69
N ILE A 61 -12.29 0.72 -9.76
CA ILE A 61 -10.91 1.13 -9.94
C ILE A 61 -9.96 -0.01 -9.60
N SER A 62 -9.04 -0.29 -10.52
CA SER A 62 -7.94 -1.23 -10.31
C SER A 62 -6.69 -0.45 -9.88
N ILE A 63 -6.14 -0.78 -8.71
CA ILE A 63 -4.98 -0.13 -8.11
C ILE A 63 -3.81 -1.10 -8.07
N LEU A 64 -2.61 -0.63 -8.42
CA LEU A 64 -1.35 -1.30 -8.11
C LEU A 64 -0.60 -0.47 -7.07
N GLU A 65 -0.34 -1.06 -5.91
CA GLU A 65 0.57 -0.50 -4.92
C GLU A 65 1.94 -1.16 -5.01
N ILE A 66 2.98 -0.36 -4.96
CA ILE A 66 4.38 -0.80 -4.92
C ILE A 66 4.93 -0.43 -3.55
N GLY A 67 5.08 -1.44 -2.69
CA GLY A 67 5.41 -1.29 -1.28
C GLY A 67 4.16 -1.36 -0.40
N PHE A 68 3.75 -2.57 0.04
CA PHE A 68 2.62 -2.76 0.96
C PHE A 68 2.92 -2.19 2.36
N GLY A 69 4.15 -2.36 2.81
CA GLY A 69 4.64 -1.82 4.07
C GLY A 69 3.75 -2.13 5.27
N THR A 70 3.26 -1.08 5.93
CA THR A 70 2.37 -1.15 7.10
C THR A 70 0.91 -1.43 6.75
N GLY A 71 0.55 -1.51 5.47
CA GLY A 71 -0.82 -1.74 5.00
C GLY A 71 -1.74 -0.51 5.11
N LEU A 72 -1.21 0.65 5.48
CA LEU A 72 -1.99 1.86 5.72
C LEU A 72 -2.71 2.35 4.46
N ASN A 73 -2.03 2.38 3.31
CA ASN A 73 -2.65 2.81 2.05
C ASN A 73 -3.79 1.88 1.61
N ALA A 74 -3.62 0.56 1.78
CA ALA A 74 -4.66 -0.41 1.47
C ALA A 74 -5.86 -0.24 2.40
N PHE A 75 -5.64 0.01 3.69
CA PHE A 75 -6.69 0.22 4.68
C PHE A 75 -7.45 1.54 4.43
N GLU A 76 -6.76 2.65 4.22
CA GLU A 76 -7.40 3.94 3.91
C GLU A 76 -8.14 3.88 2.56
N THR A 77 -7.63 3.12 1.59
CA THR A 77 -8.34 2.86 0.33
C THR A 77 -9.63 2.07 0.56
N TYR A 78 -9.60 1.05 1.44
CA TYR A 78 -10.80 0.30 1.83
C TYR A 78 -11.85 1.21 2.49
N LEU A 79 -11.43 2.06 3.44
CA LEU A 79 -12.34 3.00 4.11
C LEU A 79 -13.00 3.97 3.12
N PHE A 80 -12.20 4.55 2.22
CA PHE A 80 -12.70 5.42 1.16
C PHE A 80 -13.69 4.69 0.23
N ALA A 81 -13.36 3.47 -0.19
CA ALA A 81 -14.20 2.67 -1.06
C ALA A 81 -15.57 2.35 -0.41
N LYS A 82 -15.56 2.01 0.89
CA LYS A 82 -16.74 1.76 1.71
C LYS A 82 -17.62 3.02 1.78
N GLU A 83 -17.04 4.17 2.06
CA GLU A 83 -17.75 5.45 2.15
C GLU A 83 -18.35 5.88 0.81
N GLN A 84 -17.59 5.71 -0.26
CA GLN A 84 -17.96 6.16 -1.61
C GLN A 84 -18.75 5.14 -2.42
N ASN A 85 -19.08 3.97 -1.87
CA ASN A 85 -19.69 2.85 -2.57
C ASN A 85 -18.95 2.52 -3.90
N LEU A 86 -17.61 2.50 -3.82
CA LEU A 86 -16.71 2.31 -4.95
C LEU A 86 -16.17 0.89 -4.95
N LYS A 87 -16.17 0.23 -6.11
CA LYS A 87 -15.54 -1.08 -6.24
C LYS A 87 -14.04 -0.96 -6.49
N ILE A 88 -13.24 -1.67 -5.70
CA ILE A 88 -11.77 -1.66 -5.78
C ILE A 88 -11.23 -3.06 -6.06
N ASN A 89 -10.35 -3.13 -7.06
CA ASN A 89 -9.45 -4.27 -7.27
C ASN A 89 -8.04 -3.86 -6.84
N TYR A 90 -7.70 -4.16 -5.60
CA TYR A 90 -6.42 -3.76 -5.01
C TYR A 90 -5.36 -4.83 -5.21
N HIS A 91 -4.27 -4.46 -5.86
CA HIS A 91 -3.11 -5.30 -6.03
C HIS A 91 -1.90 -4.63 -5.39
N THR A 92 -1.20 -5.32 -4.52
CA THR A 92 0.03 -4.80 -3.90
C THR A 92 1.18 -5.76 -4.05
N ILE A 93 2.38 -5.23 -4.20
CA ILE A 93 3.63 -5.99 -4.20
C ILE A 93 4.53 -5.53 -3.05
N GLU A 94 5.18 -6.51 -2.41
CA GLU A 94 6.09 -6.26 -1.28
C GLU A 94 7.24 -7.27 -1.31
N GLY A 95 8.49 -6.76 -1.27
CA GLY A 95 9.68 -7.61 -1.24
C GLY A 95 10.06 -8.10 0.16
N TYR A 96 9.74 -7.30 1.18
CA TYR A 96 10.20 -7.50 2.55
C TYR A 96 9.07 -7.24 3.58
N PRO A 97 8.05 -8.10 3.61
CA PRO A 97 6.91 -7.91 4.50
C PRO A 97 7.31 -7.75 5.96
N ILE A 98 6.63 -6.86 6.67
CA ILE A 98 6.77 -6.73 8.12
C ILE A 98 6.13 -7.92 8.83
N LEU A 99 6.53 -8.17 10.08
CA LEU A 99 5.99 -9.24 10.88
C LEU A 99 4.63 -8.87 11.48
N MET A 100 3.75 -9.86 11.63
CA MET A 100 2.43 -9.62 12.22
C MET A 100 2.53 -9.06 13.65
N GLU A 101 3.56 -9.44 14.41
CA GLU A 101 3.80 -8.90 15.74
C GLU A 101 4.08 -7.39 15.77
N ASP A 102 4.58 -6.82 14.67
CA ASP A 102 4.77 -5.39 14.51
C ASP A 102 3.49 -4.70 14.02
N VAL A 103 2.72 -5.37 13.14
CA VAL A 103 1.39 -4.90 12.72
C VAL A 103 0.46 -4.70 13.91
N LEU A 104 0.44 -5.64 14.85
CA LEU A 104 -0.42 -5.60 16.04
C LEU A 104 -0.12 -4.41 16.99
N LYS A 105 1.03 -3.77 16.86
CA LYS A 105 1.42 -2.60 17.66
C LYS A 105 1.08 -1.27 17.00
N LEU A 106 0.68 -1.28 15.71
CA LEU A 106 0.31 -0.06 14.98
C LEU A 106 -1.01 0.49 15.51
N ASN A 107 -1.10 1.83 15.57
CA ASN A 107 -2.25 2.51 16.18
C ASN A 107 -3.28 3.03 15.17
N TYR A 108 -3.14 2.74 13.87
CA TYR A 108 -3.99 3.26 12.80
C TYR A 108 -5.47 2.97 13.00
N ILE A 109 -5.79 1.85 13.66
CA ILE A 109 -7.12 1.29 13.77
C ILE A 109 -7.81 1.58 15.12
N ASN A 110 -7.18 2.31 16.04
CA ASN A 110 -7.67 2.47 17.40
C ASN A 110 -9.06 3.12 17.48
N GLU A 111 -9.35 4.06 16.56
CA GLU A 111 -10.61 4.83 16.52
C GLU A 111 -11.70 4.15 15.65
N PHE A 112 -11.42 2.98 15.04
CA PHE A 112 -12.35 2.34 14.13
C PHE A 112 -13.20 1.24 14.81
N SER A 113 -14.31 0.88 14.14
CA SER A 113 -15.18 -0.20 14.56
C SER A 113 -14.42 -1.53 14.62
N GLU A 114 -14.90 -2.49 15.40
CA GLU A 114 -14.33 -3.84 15.45
C GLU A 114 -14.28 -4.48 14.05
N TYR A 115 -15.32 -4.27 13.25
CA TYR A 115 -15.37 -4.76 11.88
C TYR A 115 -14.22 -4.20 11.03
N ASP A 116 -14.01 -2.89 11.04
CA ASP A 116 -12.95 -2.25 10.24
C ASP A 116 -11.55 -2.63 10.77
N ARG A 117 -11.39 -2.78 12.08
CA ARG A 117 -10.14 -3.31 12.66
C ARG A 117 -9.83 -4.72 12.18
N ASN A 118 -10.85 -5.59 12.11
CA ASN A 118 -10.67 -6.94 11.58
C ASN A 118 -10.26 -6.93 10.11
N VAL A 119 -10.81 -6.01 9.30
CA VAL A 119 -10.38 -5.84 7.89
C VAL A 119 -8.91 -5.47 7.81
N PHE A 120 -8.41 -4.54 8.63
CA PHE A 120 -6.99 -4.19 8.67
C PHE A 120 -6.11 -5.40 8.96
N TYR A 121 -6.45 -6.21 9.96
CA TYR A 121 -5.69 -7.42 10.26
C TYR A 121 -5.76 -8.45 9.12
N GLN A 122 -6.93 -8.64 8.52
CA GLN A 122 -7.09 -9.54 7.39
C GLN A 122 -6.20 -9.16 6.20
N LEU A 123 -6.00 -7.86 5.90
CA LEU A 123 -5.07 -7.43 4.85
C LEU A 123 -3.66 -8.01 5.06
N HIS A 124 -3.23 -8.16 6.32
CA HIS A 124 -1.92 -8.75 6.65
C HIS A 124 -1.92 -10.27 6.70
N GLU A 125 -3.00 -10.89 7.17
CA GLU A 125 -3.12 -12.34 7.38
C GLU A 125 -3.42 -13.13 6.12
N LEU A 126 -4.10 -12.52 5.13
CA LEU A 126 -4.43 -13.18 3.88
C LEU A 126 -3.19 -13.76 3.19
N GLU A 127 -3.38 -14.87 2.49
CA GLU A 127 -2.30 -15.56 1.78
C GLU A 127 -1.69 -14.70 0.69
N TRP A 128 -0.36 -14.74 0.60
CA TRP A 128 0.38 -14.12 -0.49
C TRP A 128 0.11 -14.86 -1.82
N ASN A 129 0.16 -14.12 -2.94
CA ASN A 129 -0.01 -14.62 -4.31
C ASN A 129 -1.41 -15.20 -4.62
N LYS A 130 -2.42 -14.79 -3.86
CA LYS A 130 -3.80 -15.19 -4.03
C LYS A 130 -4.73 -13.99 -4.04
N VAL A 131 -5.70 -14.01 -4.95
CA VAL A 131 -6.79 -13.01 -4.94
C VAL A 131 -7.82 -13.43 -3.89
N ASN A 132 -8.21 -12.49 -3.05
CA ASN A 132 -9.20 -12.68 -2.00
C ASN A 132 -10.28 -11.60 -2.13
N GLU A 133 -11.54 -12.01 -2.06
CA GLU A 133 -12.66 -11.08 -1.94
C GLU A 133 -12.82 -10.72 -0.47
N LEU A 134 -12.29 -9.55 -0.08
CA LEU A 134 -12.32 -9.09 1.31
C LEU A 134 -13.73 -8.63 1.70
N THR A 135 -14.41 -7.99 0.76
CA THR A 135 -15.83 -7.59 0.83
C THR A 135 -16.42 -7.61 -0.58
N ASP A 136 -17.74 -7.37 -0.72
CA ASP A 136 -18.42 -7.31 -2.02
C ASP A 136 -17.90 -6.20 -2.94
N PHE A 137 -17.20 -5.21 -2.38
CA PHE A 137 -16.67 -4.06 -3.12
C PHE A 137 -15.13 -3.99 -3.10
N PHE A 138 -14.44 -4.88 -2.40
CA PHE A 138 -12.98 -4.80 -2.25
C PHE A 138 -12.32 -6.17 -2.46
N SER A 139 -11.74 -6.37 -3.64
CA SER A 139 -10.89 -7.51 -3.89
C SER A 139 -9.42 -7.15 -3.60
N PHE A 140 -8.69 -8.08 -2.99
CA PHE A 140 -7.33 -7.86 -2.53
C PHE A 140 -6.38 -8.96 -2.96
N ASN A 141 -5.27 -8.57 -3.57
CA ASN A 141 -4.19 -9.47 -3.97
C ASN A 141 -2.86 -8.88 -3.56
N LYS A 142 -2.14 -9.55 -2.68
CA LYS A 142 -0.76 -9.19 -2.32
C LYS A 142 0.23 -10.22 -2.84
N GLN A 143 1.32 -9.75 -3.46
CA GLN A 143 2.38 -10.61 -3.97
C GLN A 143 3.70 -10.31 -3.26
N LYS A 144 4.36 -11.37 -2.78
CA LYS A 144 5.70 -11.25 -2.20
C LYS A 144 6.72 -11.32 -3.33
N VAL A 145 7.05 -10.16 -3.89
CA VAL A 145 7.93 -10.03 -5.05
C VAL A 145 8.58 -8.64 -5.07
N LEU A 146 9.81 -8.56 -5.55
CA LEU A 146 10.46 -7.28 -5.81
C LEU A 146 9.91 -6.62 -7.08
N LEU A 147 9.91 -5.29 -7.14
CA LEU A 147 9.44 -4.56 -8.32
C LEU A 147 10.17 -4.98 -9.60
N GLU A 148 11.45 -5.28 -9.50
CA GLU A 148 12.30 -5.71 -10.63
C GLU A 148 11.82 -7.05 -11.23
N GLU A 149 11.28 -7.92 -10.40
CA GLU A 149 10.81 -9.26 -10.77
C GLU A 149 9.32 -9.28 -11.10
N PHE A 150 8.56 -8.27 -10.64
CA PHE A 150 7.13 -8.21 -10.87
C PHE A 150 6.78 -8.13 -12.36
N VAL A 151 5.92 -9.02 -12.80
CA VAL A 151 5.39 -9.05 -14.18
C VAL A 151 3.87 -9.13 -14.10
N SER A 152 3.19 -8.29 -14.87
CA SER A 152 1.73 -8.31 -14.97
C SER A 152 1.30 -8.00 -16.41
N SER A 153 0.33 -8.78 -16.91
CA SER A 153 -0.42 -8.43 -18.11
C SER A 153 -1.60 -7.50 -17.82
N LYS A 154 -1.99 -7.38 -16.54
CA LYS A 154 -3.06 -6.48 -16.12
C LYS A 154 -2.60 -5.02 -16.23
N LYS A 155 -3.53 -4.15 -16.55
CA LYS A 155 -3.39 -2.71 -16.46
C LYS A 155 -4.14 -2.19 -15.25
N PHE A 156 -3.69 -1.07 -14.73
CA PHE A 156 -4.26 -0.44 -13.53
C PHE A 156 -4.70 0.99 -13.85
N ASN A 157 -5.76 1.43 -13.20
CA ASN A 157 -6.23 2.81 -13.33
C ASN A 157 -5.35 3.77 -12.52
N LEU A 158 -4.78 3.26 -11.42
CA LEU A 158 -3.98 4.05 -10.48
C LEU A 158 -2.79 3.24 -9.99
N ILE A 159 -1.65 3.90 -9.81
CA ILE A 159 -0.47 3.29 -9.20
C ILE A 159 -0.07 4.10 -7.99
N TYR A 160 -0.07 3.46 -6.81
CA TYR A 160 0.55 3.97 -5.61
C TYR A 160 2.02 3.55 -5.59
N PHE A 161 2.91 4.51 -5.64
CA PHE A 161 4.34 4.23 -5.56
C PHE A 161 4.85 4.63 -4.18
N ASP A 162 4.84 3.67 -3.26
CA ASP A 162 5.20 3.86 -1.84
C ASP A 162 6.40 2.99 -1.41
N ALA A 163 7.26 2.64 -2.35
CA ALA A 163 8.48 1.92 -2.04
C ALA A 163 9.58 2.86 -1.52
N PHE A 164 10.41 2.36 -0.62
CA PHE A 164 11.62 3.07 -0.19
C PHE A 164 12.43 3.55 -1.40
N SER A 165 12.72 4.86 -1.43
CA SER A 165 13.45 5.44 -2.55
C SER A 165 14.93 5.06 -2.50
N PRO A 166 15.46 4.39 -3.53
CA PRO A 166 16.91 4.26 -3.66
C PRO A 166 17.50 5.60 -4.08
N SER A 167 18.65 5.94 -3.52
CA SER A 167 19.37 7.20 -3.75
C SER A 167 19.95 7.39 -5.17
N GLU A 168 19.65 6.51 -6.15
CA GLU A 168 20.31 6.51 -7.45
C GLU A 168 19.34 6.81 -8.62
N GLN A 169 19.64 7.86 -9.40
CA GLN A 169 18.86 8.31 -10.56
C GLN A 169 18.64 7.23 -11.64
N TYR A 170 19.57 6.32 -11.83
CA TYR A 170 19.47 5.25 -12.83
C TYR A 170 18.35 4.24 -12.53
N PHE A 171 18.13 3.97 -11.27
CA PHE A 171 17.08 3.09 -10.79
C PHE A 171 15.67 3.68 -11.01
N LEU A 172 15.53 5.01 -10.95
CA LEU A 172 14.29 5.71 -11.22
C LEU A 172 13.86 5.63 -12.69
N LEU A 173 14.80 5.62 -13.64
CA LEU A 173 14.48 5.52 -15.08
C LEU A 173 13.93 4.16 -15.47
N ILE A 174 14.51 3.07 -14.93
CA ILE A 174 14.01 1.70 -15.17
C ILE A 174 12.61 1.54 -14.57
N LYS A 175 12.40 2.06 -13.37
CA LYS A 175 11.08 2.04 -12.70
C LYS A 175 10.03 2.77 -13.52
N ARG A 176 10.31 3.99 -14.00
CA ARG A 176 9.37 4.77 -14.83
C ARG A 176 8.92 4.01 -16.08
N LYS A 177 9.85 3.40 -16.82
CA LYS A 177 9.52 2.63 -18.03
C LYS A 177 8.64 1.42 -17.71
N LYS A 178 8.90 0.71 -16.61
CA LYS A 178 8.09 -0.44 -16.19
C LYS A 178 6.70 -0.02 -15.72
N ILE A 179 6.61 1.04 -14.93
CA ILE A 179 5.35 1.58 -14.41
C ILE A 179 4.45 2.10 -15.54
N SER A 180 5.00 2.84 -16.51
CA SER A 180 4.23 3.36 -17.65
C SER A 180 3.57 2.26 -18.49
N GLN A 181 4.11 1.05 -18.47
CA GLN A 181 3.53 -0.10 -19.17
C GLN A 181 2.34 -0.72 -18.40
N LEU A 182 2.18 -0.42 -17.12
CA LEU A 182 1.16 -1.02 -16.24
C LEU A 182 -0.07 -0.14 -16.05
N ILE A 183 -0.05 1.12 -16.51
CA ILE A 183 -1.14 2.06 -16.28
C ILE A 183 -2.07 2.16 -17.51
N PHE A 184 -3.39 2.32 -17.27
CA PHE A 184 -4.37 2.55 -18.33
C PHE A 184 -4.33 3.99 -18.86
N PHE A 185 -4.15 4.97 -17.96
CA PHE A 185 -4.16 6.38 -18.28
C PHE A 185 -2.77 6.95 -17.97
N LEU A 186 -2.11 7.53 -18.97
CA LEU A 186 -0.97 8.40 -18.75
C LEU A 186 -1.54 9.79 -18.47
N LEU A 187 -1.35 10.26 -17.25
CA LEU A 187 -1.60 11.65 -16.89
C LEU A 187 -0.49 12.55 -17.41
#